data_9c5cb02a131531bc2c3e4e021307edd7
#
_entry.id   9c5cb02a131531bc2c3e4e021307edd7
#
_cell.length_a   1.000
_cell.length_b   1.000
_cell.length_c   1.000
_cell.angle_alpha   90.00
_cell.angle_beta   90.00
_cell.angle_gamma   90.00
#
_symmetry.space_group_name_H-M   'P 1'
#
loop_
_entity.id
_entity.type
_entity.pdbx_description
1 polymer ?
#
loop_
_entity_poly.entity_id
_entity_poly.type
_entity_poly.pdbx_seq_one_letter_code
_entity_poly.pdbx_strand_id
1 'polypeptide(L)'
;NQLDTAVKHYEQALEIKPDYIEAHNNLGIAHKELNQLDAAIKCYKKTLAIKPDYAEAHYNLGIAHKDLGQLDDAVKSLEKALTIESDFAEAHYNLGGALEGLGQLDEALASYDRAIVLKPDINFILGVLLHTKMHLCIWDDLANQLKELTNKINNNEKVIVPFALIALIDDPEIQRKTSEIYVNEKYPQSHVLSQIERYSKHKKIRIG
;
A
#
# COMPACT_ATOMS: atom_id res chain seq x y z
N ASN A 1 -4.28 7.77 23.23
CA ASN A 1 -4.97 7.01 22.17
C ASN A 1 -4.57 5.53 22.33
N GLN A 2 -5.26 4.59 21.64
CA GLN A 2 -4.96 3.14 21.78
C GLN A 2 -3.52 2.79 21.35
N LEU A 3 -2.99 3.45 20.33
CA LEU A 3 -1.62 3.23 19.85
C LEU A 3 -0.58 3.70 20.85
N ASP A 4 -0.76 4.86 21.48
CA ASP A 4 0.17 5.33 22.54
C ASP A 4 0.18 4.38 23.75
N THR A 5 -0.96 3.77 24.04
CA THR A 5 -1.05 2.76 25.09
C THR A 5 -0.32 1.48 24.70
N ALA A 6 -0.46 1.04 23.46
CA ALA A 6 0.26 -0.12 22.92
C ALA A 6 1.79 0.08 22.97
N VAL A 7 2.27 1.26 22.55
CA VAL A 7 3.69 1.62 22.65
C VAL A 7 4.21 1.45 24.08
N LYS A 8 3.54 2.03 25.09
CA LYS A 8 3.93 1.91 26.48
C LYS A 8 3.97 0.46 26.98
N HIS A 9 3.00 -0.36 26.59
CA HIS A 9 3.00 -1.77 26.99
C HIS A 9 4.14 -2.56 26.35
N TYR A 10 4.46 -2.32 25.07
CA TYR A 10 5.62 -2.96 24.44
C TYR A 10 6.94 -2.48 25.07
N GLU A 11 7.08 -1.19 25.37
CA GLU A 11 8.27 -0.66 26.09
C GLU A 11 8.43 -1.33 27.46
N GLN A 12 7.37 -1.45 28.24
CA GLN A 12 7.40 -2.16 29.53
C GLN A 12 7.75 -3.64 29.37
N ALA A 13 7.23 -4.31 28.34
CA ALA A 13 7.59 -5.70 28.04
C ALA A 13 9.10 -5.84 27.73
N LEU A 14 9.66 -4.86 27.02
CA LEU A 14 11.07 -4.82 26.65
C LEU A 14 12.01 -4.43 27.82
N GLU A 15 11.50 -3.70 28.83
CA GLU A 15 12.22 -3.51 30.08
C GLU A 15 12.39 -4.82 30.85
N ILE A 16 11.37 -5.70 30.79
CA ILE A 16 11.40 -7.01 31.48
C ILE A 16 12.21 -8.01 30.65
N LYS A 17 12.00 -8.03 29.32
CA LYS A 17 12.66 -8.94 28.38
C LYS A 17 13.22 -8.18 27.17
N PRO A 18 14.48 -7.68 27.24
CA PRO A 18 15.09 -6.84 26.20
C PRO A 18 15.25 -7.52 24.83
N ASP A 19 15.26 -8.85 24.77
CA ASP A 19 15.39 -9.67 23.57
C ASP A 19 14.06 -10.23 23.07
N TYR A 20 12.92 -9.65 23.48
CA TYR A 20 11.60 -10.09 23.07
C TYR A 20 11.30 -9.65 21.62
N ILE A 21 11.53 -10.55 20.66
CA ILE A 21 11.48 -10.32 19.22
C ILE A 21 10.13 -9.73 18.80
N GLU A 22 9.02 -10.37 19.21
CA GLU A 22 7.68 -9.96 18.85
C GLU A 22 7.32 -8.59 19.42
N ALA A 23 7.81 -8.26 20.62
CA ALA A 23 7.58 -6.94 21.20
C ALA A 23 8.32 -5.84 20.43
N HIS A 24 9.56 -6.08 19.98
CA HIS A 24 10.28 -5.13 19.10
C HIS A 24 9.57 -4.96 17.76
N ASN A 25 9.13 -6.05 17.10
CA ASN A 25 8.41 -5.97 15.84
C ASN A 25 7.08 -5.19 15.98
N ASN A 26 6.28 -5.54 16.99
CA ASN A 26 4.99 -4.90 17.23
C ASN A 26 5.12 -3.43 17.68
N LEU A 27 6.16 -3.10 18.43
CA LEU A 27 6.50 -1.71 18.75
C LEU A 27 6.82 -0.92 17.46
N GLY A 28 7.55 -1.54 16.53
CA GLY A 28 7.82 -0.96 15.20
C GLY A 28 6.53 -0.71 14.42
N ILE A 29 5.60 -1.65 14.42
CA ILE A 29 4.29 -1.49 13.77
C ILE A 29 3.51 -0.34 14.41
N ALA A 30 3.45 -0.27 15.74
CA ALA A 30 2.76 0.81 16.45
C ALA A 30 3.37 2.20 16.14
N HIS A 31 4.70 2.30 16.09
CA HIS A 31 5.37 3.54 15.68
C HIS A 31 5.08 3.91 14.23
N LYS A 32 5.05 2.93 13.30
CA LYS A 32 4.71 3.18 11.90
C LYS A 32 3.28 3.73 11.76
N GLU A 33 2.31 3.16 12.47
CA GLU A 33 0.92 3.65 12.48
C GLU A 33 0.77 5.05 13.09
N LEU A 34 1.68 5.43 14.00
CA LEU A 34 1.81 6.79 14.53
C LEU A 34 2.60 7.73 13.60
N ASN A 35 2.96 7.27 12.40
CA ASN A 35 3.84 7.97 11.45
C ASN A 35 5.22 8.35 12.01
N GLN A 36 5.70 7.58 12.98
CA GLN A 36 7.02 7.73 13.59
C GLN A 36 8.02 6.77 12.93
N LEU A 37 8.26 6.99 11.62
CA LEU A 37 8.96 6.03 10.75
C LEU A 37 10.39 5.72 11.21
N ASP A 38 11.15 6.72 11.69
CA ASP A 38 12.51 6.49 12.20
C ASP A 38 12.53 5.60 13.45
N ALA A 39 11.55 5.74 14.34
CA ALA A 39 11.41 4.89 15.51
C ALA A 39 11.03 3.46 15.08
N ALA A 40 10.12 3.31 14.14
CA ALA A 40 9.74 2.01 13.58
C ALA A 40 10.96 1.28 12.99
N ILE A 41 11.75 1.95 12.17
CA ILE A 41 12.98 1.40 11.57
C ILE A 41 13.96 0.93 12.65
N LYS A 42 14.14 1.70 13.73
CA LYS A 42 14.99 1.28 14.85
C LYS A 42 14.49 0.00 15.51
N CYS A 43 13.18 -0.13 15.68
CA CYS A 43 12.59 -1.33 16.27
C CYS A 43 12.77 -2.55 15.36
N TYR A 44 12.50 -2.43 14.05
CA TYR A 44 12.70 -3.53 13.09
C TYR A 44 14.18 -3.94 13.01
N LYS A 45 15.12 -2.98 13.00
CA LYS A 45 16.56 -3.28 13.05
C LYS A 45 16.96 -4.03 14.32
N LYS A 46 16.35 -3.71 15.47
CA LYS A 46 16.56 -4.49 16.71
C LYS A 46 15.99 -5.90 16.60
N THR A 47 14.78 -6.04 16.05
CA THR A 47 14.18 -7.35 15.76
C THR A 47 15.12 -8.21 14.91
N LEU A 48 15.66 -7.65 13.84
CA LEU A 48 16.56 -8.34 12.90
C LEU A 48 17.96 -8.59 13.46
N ALA A 49 18.40 -7.82 14.44
CA ALA A 49 19.65 -8.09 15.16
C ALA A 49 19.53 -9.34 16.06
N ILE A 50 18.32 -9.61 16.57
CA ILE A 50 18.04 -10.79 17.39
C ILE A 50 17.70 -12.00 16.50
N LYS A 51 16.86 -11.79 15.47
CA LYS A 51 16.40 -12.82 14.51
C LYS A 51 16.61 -12.36 13.08
N PRO A 52 17.78 -12.60 12.46
CA PRO A 52 18.10 -12.13 11.11
C PRO A 52 17.23 -12.72 9.98
N ASP A 53 16.61 -13.87 10.20
CA ASP A 53 15.76 -14.59 9.25
C ASP A 53 14.26 -14.38 9.49
N TYR A 54 13.87 -13.23 10.01
CA TYR A 54 12.47 -12.90 10.24
C TYR A 54 11.88 -12.12 9.04
N ALA A 55 11.23 -12.84 8.12
CA ALA A 55 10.69 -12.29 6.87
C ALA A 55 9.77 -11.09 7.09
N GLU A 56 8.84 -11.19 8.06
CA GLU A 56 7.91 -10.11 8.39
C GLU A 56 8.62 -8.82 8.84
N ALA A 57 9.71 -8.93 9.63
CA ALA A 57 10.45 -7.76 10.07
C ALA A 57 11.22 -7.10 8.90
N HIS A 58 11.77 -7.88 7.97
CA HIS A 58 12.35 -7.36 6.74
C HIS A 58 11.30 -6.68 5.87
N TYR A 59 10.12 -7.27 5.72
CA TYR A 59 8.98 -6.67 5.02
C TYR A 59 8.57 -5.33 5.64
N ASN A 60 8.34 -5.30 6.96
CA ASN A 60 7.96 -4.08 7.69
C ASN A 60 9.03 -2.99 7.60
N LEU A 61 10.31 -3.36 7.64
CA LEU A 61 11.43 -2.46 7.43
C LEU A 61 11.42 -1.87 6.02
N GLY A 62 11.15 -2.71 5.00
CA GLY A 62 11.02 -2.28 3.62
C GLY A 62 9.89 -1.28 3.40
N ILE A 63 8.72 -1.52 4.01
CA ILE A 63 7.59 -0.58 3.98
C ILE A 63 7.99 0.76 4.64
N ALA A 64 8.61 0.73 5.82
CA ALA A 64 9.01 1.96 6.51
C ALA A 64 10.04 2.77 5.71
N HIS A 65 10.99 2.11 5.04
CA HIS A 65 11.93 2.78 4.12
C HIS A 65 11.20 3.36 2.91
N LYS A 66 10.25 2.62 2.30
CA LYS A 66 9.44 3.11 1.18
C LYS A 66 8.63 4.36 1.56
N ASP A 67 7.99 4.35 2.73
CA ASP A 67 7.20 5.48 3.25
C ASP A 67 8.07 6.73 3.52
N LEU A 68 9.36 6.55 3.80
CA LEU A 68 10.36 7.63 3.89
C LEU A 68 10.96 8.05 2.53
N GLY A 69 10.57 7.41 1.43
CA GLY A 69 11.16 7.65 0.11
C GLY A 69 12.58 7.08 -0.08
N GLN A 70 13.04 6.24 0.85
CA GLN A 70 14.34 5.55 0.79
C GLN A 70 14.20 4.27 -0.04
N LEU A 71 13.98 4.43 -1.35
CA LEU A 71 13.53 3.35 -2.22
C LEU A 71 14.56 2.23 -2.38
N ASP A 72 15.86 2.55 -2.46
CA ASP A 72 16.93 1.54 -2.55
C ASP A 72 17.00 0.65 -1.29
N ASP A 73 16.80 1.22 -0.11
CA ASP A 73 16.80 0.47 1.14
C ASP A 73 15.50 -0.32 1.32
N ALA A 74 14.39 0.18 0.76
CA ALA A 74 13.12 -0.55 0.68
C ALA A 74 13.27 -1.80 -0.17
N VAL A 75 13.84 -1.68 -1.39
CA VAL A 75 14.10 -2.82 -2.29
C VAL A 75 14.94 -3.88 -1.58
N LYS A 76 16.11 -3.50 -1.02
CA LYS A 76 16.99 -4.44 -0.29
C LYS A 76 16.26 -5.19 0.82
N SER A 77 15.43 -4.48 1.58
CA SER A 77 14.71 -5.08 2.71
C SER A 77 13.62 -6.04 2.22
N LEU A 78 12.87 -5.66 1.18
CA LEU A 78 11.82 -6.49 0.59
C LEU A 78 12.41 -7.73 -0.12
N GLU A 79 13.51 -7.59 -0.85
CA GLU A 79 14.22 -8.74 -1.44
C GLU A 79 14.72 -9.71 -0.37
N LYS A 80 15.17 -9.18 0.78
CA LYS A 80 15.58 -10.03 1.90
C LYS A 80 14.39 -10.79 2.48
N ALA A 81 13.22 -10.15 2.63
CA ALA A 81 11.99 -10.82 3.03
C ALA A 81 11.65 -11.97 2.07
N LEU A 82 11.71 -11.72 0.75
CA LEU A 82 11.43 -12.69 -0.30
C LEU A 82 12.48 -13.81 -0.44
N THR A 83 13.71 -13.55 -0.01
CA THR A 83 14.76 -14.59 0.09
C THR A 83 14.40 -15.60 1.18
N ILE A 84 13.74 -15.16 2.26
CA ILE A 84 13.33 -15.99 3.39
C ILE A 84 11.97 -16.66 3.09
N GLU A 85 11.02 -15.92 2.51
CA GLU A 85 9.67 -16.36 2.19
C GLU A 85 9.30 -15.92 0.77
N SER A 86 9.55 -16.82 -0.20
CA SER A 86 9.44 -16.52 -1.64
C SER A 86 8.00 -16.37 -2.15
N ASP A 87 7.01 -16.80 -1.38
CA ASP A 87 5.58 -16.72 -1.67
C ASP A 87 4.83 -15.61 -0.89
N PHE A 88 5.59 -14.65 -0.34
CA PHE A 88 5.03 -13.49 0.36
C PHE A 88 4.46 -12.46 -0.64
N ALA A 89 3.19 -12.61 -0.99
CA ALA A 89 2.52 -11.81 -2.02
C ALA A 89 2.59 -10.29 -1.77
N GLU A 90 2.35 -9.85 -0.54
CA GLU A 90 2.42 -8.43 -0.16
C GLU A 90 3.84 -7.86 -0.28
N ALA A 91 4.87 -8.68 -0.06
CA ALA A 91 6.26 -8.27 -0.26
C ALA A 91 6.58 -8.07 -1.74
N HIS A 92 6.11 -8.97 -2.62
CA HIS A 92 6.21 -8.79 -4.07
C HIS A 92 5.48 -7.51 -4.54
N TYR A 93 4.26 -7.27 -4.06
CA TYR A 93 3.50 -6.07 -4.39
C TYR A 93 4.24 -4.78 -4.00
N ASN A 94 4.78 -4.74 -2.77
CA ASN A 94 5.50 -3.57 -2.27
C ASN A 94 6.89 -3.40 -2.91
N LEU A 95 7.55 -4.50 -3.28
CA LEU A 95 8.78 -4.49 -4.07
C LEU A 95 8.51 -3.87 -5.45
N GLY A 96 7.45 -4.29 -6.13
CA GLY A 96 7.03 -3.65 -7.39
C GLY A 96 6.85 -2.15 -7.25
N GLY A 97 6.17 -1.68 -6.17
CA GLY A 97 5.99 -0.25 -5.93
C GLY A 97 7.29 0.51 -5.64
N ALA A 98 8.25 -0.10 -4.96
CA ALA A 98 9.57 0.51 -4.72
C ALA A 98 10.40 0.60 -6.02
N LEU A 99 10.39 -0.47 -6.82
CA LEU A 99 11.06 -0.53 -8.13
C LEU A 99 10.45 0.45 -9.14
N GLU A 100 9.12 0.56 -9.19
CA GLU A 100 8.42 1.55 -10.00
C GLU A 100 8.83 2.98 -9.63
N GLY A 101 8.94 3.27 -8.33
CA GLY A 101 9.45 4.56 -7.83
C GLY A 101 10.90 4.85 -8.20
N LEU A 102 11.72 3.83 -8.45
CA LEU A 102 13.09 3.94 -8.98
C LEU A 102 13.15 3.98 -10.52
N GLY A 103 12.01 3.86 -11.21
CA GLY A 103 11.93 3.77 -12.66
C GLY A 103 12.34 2.43 -13.25
N GLN A 104 12.51 1.39 -12.43
CA GLN A 104 12.85 0.01 -12.84
C GLN A 104 11.56 -0.74 -13.19
N LEU A 105 10.95 -0.36 -14.32
CA LEU A 105 9.58 -0.77 -14.64
C LEU A 105 9.47 -2.25 -15.01
N ASP A 106 10.48 -2.85 -15.65
CA ASP A 106 10.47 -4.27 -16.03
C ASP A 106 10.48 -5.16 -14.78
N GLU A 107 11.35 -4.84 -13.82
CA GLU A 107 11.44 -5.54 -12.54
C GLU A 107 10.19 -5.31 -11.67
N ALA A 108 9.62 -4.10 -11.72
CA ALA A 108 8.37 -3.78 -11.05
C ALA A 108 7.22 -4.64 -11.62
N LEU A 109 7.12 -4.75 -12.94
CA LEU A 109 6.12 -5.58 -13.61
C LEU A 109 6.24 -7.04 -13.19
N ALA A 110 7.46 -7.60 -13.21
CA ALA A 110 7.69 -8.98 -12.78
C ALA A 110 7.28 -9.22 -11.31
N SER A 111 7.52 -8.23 -10.44
CA SER A 111 7.14 -8.29 -9.04
C SER A 111 5.60 -8.24 -8.87
N TYR A 112 4.91 -7.38 -9.60
CA TYR A 112 3.45 -7.32 -9.58
C TYR A 112 2.79 -8.58 -10.17
N ASP A 113 3.35 -9.13 -11.28
CA ASP A 113 2.88 -10.38 -11.85
C ASP A 113 3.01 -11.54 -10.85
N ARG A 114 4.10 -11.58 -10.07
CA ARG A 114 4.25 -12.57 -9.02
C ARG A 114 3.24 -12.38 -7.90
N ALA A 115 3.03 -11.14 -7.46
CA ALA A 115 2.07 -10.82 -6.40
C ALA A 115 0.64 -11.23 -6.79
N ILE A 116 0.18 -10.91 -8.02
CA ILE A 116 -1.18 -11.23 -8.47
C ILE A 116 -1.41 -12.74 -8.63
N VAL A 117 -0.38 -13.48 -9.01
CA VAL A 117 -0.43 -14.96 -9.08
C VAL A 117 -0.58 -15.58 -7.70
N LEU A 118 0.13 -15.05 -6.69
CA LEU A 118 0.07 -15.53 -5.32
C LEU A 118 -1.22 -15.12 -4.61
N LYS A 119 -1.66 -13.88 -4.83
CA LYS A 119 -2.83 -13.31 -4.16
C LYS A 119 -3.56 -12.33 -5.09
N PRO A 120 -4.53 -12.81 -5.89
CA PRO A 120 -5.24 -11.99 -6.90
C PRO A 120 -6.11 -10.87 -6.31
N ASP A 121 -6.45 -10.96 -5.03
CA ASP A 121 -7.34 -10.04 -4.31
C ASP A 121 -6.62 -8.93 -3.53
N ILE A 122 -5.32 -8.74 -3.76
CA ILE A 122 -4.61 -7.57 -3.22
C ILE A 122 -5.28 -6.30 -3.79
N ASN A 123 -5.68 -5.40 -2.88
CA ASN A 123 -6.32 -4.14 -3.27
C ASN A 123 -5.46 -3.35 -4.26
N PHE A 124 -6.08 -2.91 -5.35
CA PHE A 124 -5.47 -2.07 -6.40
C PHE A 124 -4.38 -2.73 -7.27
N ILE A 125 -4.06 -4.02 -7.07
CA ILE A 125 -2.96 -4.69 -7.79
C ILE A 125 -3.18 -4.72 -9.32
N LEU A 126 -4.40 -4.98 -9.78
CA LEU A 126 -4.70 -5.01 -11.21
C LEU A 126 -4.46 -3.65 -11.86
N GLY A 127 -4.81 -2.58 -11.15
CA GLY A 127 -4.62 -1.21 -11.63
C GLY A 127 -3.15 -0.83 -11.76
N VAL A 128 -2.31 -1.15 -10.77
CA VAL A 128 -0.88 -0.85 -10.85
C VAL A 128 -0.21 -1.69 -11.94
N LEU A 129 -0.60 -2.96 -12.08
CA LEU A 129 -0.10 -3.83 -13.14
C LEU A 129 -0.39 -3.25 -14.54
N LEU A 130 -1.64 -2.86 -14.79
CA LEU A 130 -2.05 -2.26 -16.08
C LEU A 130 -1.35 -0.92 -16.33
N HIS A 131 -1.21 -0.10 -15.30
CA HIS A 131 -0.51 1.18 -15.39
C HIS A 131 0.98 0.98 -15.73
N THR A 132 1.65 0.02 -15.08
CA THR A 132 3.05 -0.32 -15.38
C THR A 132 3.21 -0.85 -16.80
N LYS A 133 2.32 -1.75 -17.27
CA LYS A 133 2.29 -2.24 -18.66
C LYS A 133 2.14 -1.09 -19.66
N MET A 134 1.27 -0.13 -19.37
CA MET A 134 1.08 1.05 -20.21
C MET A 134 2.39 1.88 -20.32
N HIS A 135 3.10 2.07 -19.23
CA HIS A 135 4.39 2.79 -19.24
C HIS A 135 5.47 2.05 -20.03
N LEU A 136 5.40 0.71 -20.08
CA LEU A 136 6.28 -0.14 -20.88
C LEU A 136 5.81 -0.31 -22.33
N CYS A 137 4.72 0.34 -22.72
CA CYS A 137 4.08 0.18 -24.04
C CYS A 137 3.68 -1.28 -24.35
N ILE A 138 3.31 -2.06 -23.33
CA ILE A 138 2.83 -3.43 -23.47
C ILE A 138 1.31 -3.40 -23.58
N TRP A 139 0.80 -3.66 -24.77
CA TRP A 139 -0.62 -3.56 -25.11
C TRP A 139 -1.29 -4.92 -25.38
N ASP A 140 -0.58 -6.01 -25.12
CA ASP A 140 -1.09 -7.35 -25.37
C ASP A 140 -2.34 -7.60 -24.50
N ASP A 141 -3.41 -8.04 -25.16
CA ASP A 141 -4.70 -8.36 -24.56
C ASP A 141 -5.35 -7.19 -23.75
N LEU A 142 -4.95 -5.94 -24.02
CA LEU A 142 -5.44 -4.77 -23.29
C LEU A 142 -6.97 -4.68 -23.29
N ALA A 143 -7.62 -4.95 -24.41
CA ALA A 143 -9.08 -4.85 -24.53
C ALA A 143 -9.82 -5.79 -23.55
N ASN A 144 -9.33 -7.03 -23.36
CA ASN A 144 -9.90 -7.97 -22.41
C ASN A 144 -9.57 -7.57 -20.96
N GLN A 145 -8.36 -7.08 -20.71
CA GLN A 145 -7.94 -6.59 -19.40
C GLN A 145 -8.77 -5.38 -18.96
N LEU A 146 -9.05 -4.43 -19.86
CA LEU A 146 -9.93 -3.29 -19.57
C LEU A 146 -11.39 -3.71 -19.35
N LYS A 147 -11.87 -4.71 -20.07
CA LYS A 147 -13.20 -5.29 -19.84
C LYS A 147 -13.29 -5.96 -18.48
N GLU A 148 -12.28 -6.73 -18.10
CA GLU A 148 -12.18 -7.34 -16.77
C GLU A 148 -12.14 -6.27 -15.67
N LEU A 149 -11.30 -5.25 -15.83
CA LEU A 149 -11.19 -4.11 -14.90
C LEU A 149 -12.55 -3.43 -14.72
N THR A 150 -13.27 -3.14 -15.81
CA THR A 150 -14.59 -2.52 -15.78
C THR A 150 -15.61 -3.40 -15.04
N ASN A 151 -15.61 -4.71 -15.27
CA ASN A 151 -16.49 -5.66 -14.59
C ASN A 151 -16.20 -5.67 -13.08
N LYS A 152 -14.95 -5.70 -12.69
CA LYS A 152 -14.53 -5.68 -11.28
C LYS A 152 -14.93 -4.37 -10.59
N ILE A 153 -14.76 -3.21 -11.24
CA ILE A 153 -15.25 -1.91 -10.74
C ILE A 153 -16.77 -1.96 -10.56
N ASN A 154 -17.50 -2.53 -11.52
CA ASN A 154 -18.96 -2.67 -11.43
C ASN A 154 -19.41 -3.59 -10.28
N ASN A 155 -18.57 -4.50 -9.86
CA ASN A 155 -18.77 -5.34 -8.67
C ASN A 155 -18.31 -4.68 -7.36
N ASN A 156 -17.91 -3.41 -7.39
CA ASN A 156 -17.34 -2.66 -6.27
C ASN A 156 -16.02 -3.23 -5.72
N GLU A 157 -15.24 -3.92 -6.57
CA GLU A 157 -13.92 -4.41 -6.18
C GLU A 157 -12.88 -3.27 -6.19
N LYS A 158 -11.90 -3.36 -5.28
CA LYS A 158 -10.84 -2.35 -5.10
C LYS A 158 -9.66 -2.66 -6.02
N VAL A 159 -9.85 -2.43 -7.31
CA VAL A 159 -8.91 -2.92 -8.34
C VAL A 159 -7.98 -1.87 -8.92
N ILE A 160 -8.35 -0.58 -8.85
CA ILE A 160 -7.56 0.51 -9.41
C ILE A 160 -7.79 1.82 -8.65
N VAL A 161 -6.77 2.66 -8.56
CA VAL A 161 -6.90 4.02 -8.03
C VAL A 161 -7.46 4.97 -9.10
N PRO A 162 -8.24 6.01 -8.72
CA PRO A 162 -8.91 6.88 -9.69
C PRO A 162 -7.98 7.53 -10.70
N PHE A 163 -6.81 7.99 -10.28
CA PHE A 163 -5.85 8.66 -11.15
C PHE A 163 -5.32 7.75 -12.28
N ALA A 164 -4.98 6.51 -11.94
CA ALA A 164 -4.51 5.55 -12.93
C ALA A 164 -5.63 5.15 -13.93
N LEU A 165 -6.89 5.12 -13.48
CA LEU A 165 -8.02 4.80 -14.35
C LEU A 165 -8.24 5.83 -15.44
N ILE A 166 -8.05 7.12 -15.18
CA ILE A 166 -8.25 8.21 -16.16
C ILE A 166 -7.41 7.98 -17.42
N ALA A 167 -6.22 7.40 -17.27
CA ALA A 167 -5.34 7.08 -18.39
C ALA A 167 -5.80 5.84 -19.20
N LEU A 168 -6.68 5.01 -18.65
CA LEU A 168 -7.08 3.72 -19.23
C LEU A 168 -8.51 3.72 -19.78
N ILE A 169 -9.45 4.41 -19.13
CA ILE A 169 -10.88 4.36 -19.44
C ILE A 169 -11.48 5.77 -19.46
N ASP A 170 -11.95 6.19 -20.61
CA ASP A 170 -12.68 7.45 -20.80
C ASP A 170 -14.20 7.22 -20.65
N ASP A 171 -14.62 6.87 -19.43
CA ASP A 171 -16.02 6.68 -19.05
C ASP A 171 -16.27 7.38 -17.71
N PRO A 172 -17.02 8.50 -17.68
CA PRO A 172 -17.26 9.28 -16.46
C PRO A 172 -18.01 8.51 -15.37
N GLU A 173 -18.85 7.53 -15.71
CA GLU A 173 -19.58 6.73 -14.72
C GLU A 173 -18.63 5.76 -14.01
N ILE A 174 -17.77 5.09 -14.76
CA ILE A 174 -16.75 4.18 -14.24
C ILE A 174 -15.72 4.97 -13.40
N GLN A 175 -15.29 6.16 -13.86
CA GLN A 175 -14.39 7.04 -13.12
C GLN A 175 -15.00 7.51 -11.79
N ARG A 176 -16.28 7.92 -11.78
CA ARG A 176 -17.01 8.29 -10.56
C ARG A 176 -17.10 7.12 -9.59
N LYS A 177 -17.52 5.95 -10.09
CA LYS A 177 -17.65 4.74 -9.27
C LYS A 177 -16.33 4.32 -8.62
N THR A 178 -15.24 4.36 -9.39
CA THR A 178 -13.89 4.08 -8.87
C THR A 178 -13.50 5.05 -7.77
N SER A 179 -13.81 6.34 -7.94
CA SER A 179 -13.56 7.37 -6.93
C SER A 179 -14.35 7.11 -5.65
N GLU A 180 -15.61 6.70 -5.76
CA GLU A 180 -16.46 6.34 -4.61
C GLU A 180 -15.88 5.12 -3.86
N ILE A 181 -15.46 4.08 -4.58
CA ILE A 181 -14.81 2.88 -3.99
C ILE A 181 -13.53 3.28 -3.23
N TYR A 182 -12.68 4.09 -3.87
CA TYR A 182 -11.40 4.52 -3.28
C TYR A 182 -11.61 5.37 -2.02
N VAL A 183 -12.53 6.34 -2.08
CA VAL A 183 -12.82 7.22 -0.94
C VAL A 183 -13.39 6.42 0.25
N ASN A 184 -14.30 5.49 0.00
CA ASN A 184 -14.86 4.66 1.04
C ASN A 184 -13.80 3.76 1.72
N GLU A 185 -12.76 3.35 0.98
CA GLU A 185 -11.66 2.55 1.52
C GLU A 185 -10.67 3.41 2.33
N LYS A 186 -10.22 4.52 1.76
CA LYS A 186 -9.15 5.36 2.34
C LYS A 186 -9.66 6.33 3.39
N TYR A 187 -10.90 6.77 3.25
CA TYR A 187 -11.53 7.78 4.09
C TYR A 187 -12.93 7.32 4.50
N PRO A 188 -13.06 6.22 5.28
CA PRO A 188 -14.35 5.74 5.73
C PRO A 188 -15.07 6.86 6.48
N GLN A 189 -16.37 7.02 6.21
CA GLN A 189 -17.18 8.08 6.82
C GLN A 189 -17.06 8.05 8.34
N SER A 190 -16.52 9.13 8.89
CA SER A 190 -16.52 9.36 10.33
C SER A 190 -17.82 10.05 10.71
N HIS A 191 -18.61 9.41 11.59
CA HIS A 191 -19.81 10.02 12.17
C HIS A 191 -19.52 11.18 13.17
N VAL A 192 -18.24 11.54 13.32
CA VAL A 192 -17.80 12.61 14.23
C VAL A 192 -18.14 14.00 13.68
N LEU A 193 -18.27 14.13 12.37
CA LEU A 193 -18.67 15.40 11.74
C LEU A 193 -20.16 15.35 11.41
N SER A 194 -20.91 16.38 11.83
CA SER A 194 -22.30 16.58 11.42
C SER A 194 -22.40 16.66 9.90
N GLN A 195 -23.51 16.18 9.33
CA GLN A 195 -23.76 16.33 7.89
C GLN A 195 -23.67 17.81 7.52
N ILE A 196 -22.83 18.10 6.50
CA ILE A 196 -22.78 19.44 5.92
C ILE A 196 -24.13 19.66 5.23
N GLU A 197 -24.89 20.65 5.70
CA GLU A 197 -26.14 21.03 5.05
C GLU A 197 -25.85 21.43 3.60
N ARG A 198 -26.64 20.87 2.67
CA ARG A 198 -26.52 21.24 1.26
C ARG A 198 -26.88 22.72 1.14
N TYR A 199 -25.90 23.54 0.76
CA TYR A 199 -26.20 24.93 0.37
C TYR A 199 -27.20 24.93 -0.79
N SER A 200 -28.21 25.81 -0.69
CA SER A 200 -29.12 26.06 -1.80
C SER A 200 -28.30 26.47 -3.02
N LYS A 201 -28.50 25.81 -4.16
CA LYS A 201 -27.81 26.17 -5.41
C LYS A 201 -28.11 27.64 -5.74
N HIS A 202 -27.10 28.51 -5.69
CA HIS A 202 -27.24 29.84 -6.20
C HIS A 202 -27.49 29.76 -7.72
N LYS A 203 -28.54 30.46 -8.20
CA LYS A 203 -28.91 30.50 -9.63
C LYS A 203 -27.86 31.19 -10.51
N LYS A 204 -26.86 31.86 -9.94
CA LYS A 204 -25.75 32.51 -10.66
C LYS A 204 -24.46 32.40 -9.85
N ILE A 205 -23.39 31.99 -10.53
CA ILE A 205 -22.03 32.10 -10.02
C ILE A 205 -21.65 33.59 -10.14
N ARG A 206 -21.37 34.25 -9.03
CA ARG A 206 -20.76 35.60 -9.05
C ARG A 206 -19.25 35.38 -9.03
N ILE A 207 -18.60 35.68 -10.15
CA ILE A 207 -17.14 35.79 -10.23
C ILE A 207 -16.83 37.23 -9.80
N GLY A 208 -16.12 37.40 -8.68
CA GLY A 208 -15.60 38.66 -8.23
C GLY A 208 -14.22 38.94 -8.83
#